data_ad1db52e22ba72f490cd031faff16802
#
_entry.id   ad1db52e22ba72f490cd031faff16802
#
_cell.length_a   1.000
_cell.length_b   1.000
_cell.length_c   1.000
_cell.angle_alpha   90.00
_cell.angle_beta   90.00
_cell.angle_gamma   90.00
#
_symmetry.space_group_name_H-M   'P 1'
#
loop_
_entity.id
_entity.type
_entity.pdbx_description
1 polymer ?
#
loop_
_entity_poly.entity_id
_entity_poly.type
_entity_poly.pdbx_seq_one_letter_code
_entity_poly.pdbx_strand_id
1 'polypeptide(L)'
;MYKIVKKELLAPNIYLMNIEAPRVARSARPGQFVIVRLDEHGERVPLTISDYDAEQGWVTIVTQTVGSEFVHEEPEALRRRRILFVAGGVGTAPVYPQVKWLSERGVKADVIIGAKNKDTLILTDKMRAVAGEVFIATDDGSAGFHGM
;
A
#
# COMPACT_ATOMS: atom_id res chain seq x y z
N MET A 1 0.42 -16.13 -19.46
CA MET A 1 -0.07 -14.80 -19.02
C MET A 1 -1.57 -14.90 -18.87
N TYR A 2 -2.16 -14.34 -17.81
CA TYR A 2 -3.60 -14.31 -17.59
C TYR A 2 -4.21 -13.07 -18.27
N LYS A 3 -5.38 -13.21 -18.87
CA LYS A 3 -6.05 -12.12 -19.58
C LYS A 3 -6.94 -11.32 -18.63
N ILE A 4 -6.86 -9.99 -18.70
CA ILE A 4 -7.82 -9.09 -18.05
C ILE A 4 -9.02 -8.97 -18.98
N VAL A 5 -10.18 -9.48 -18.58
CA VAL A 5 -11.42 -9.47 -19.38
C VAL A 5 -12.30 -8.26 -19.11
N LYS A 6 -12.13 -7.65 -17.93
CA LYS A 6 -12.79 -6.39 -17.56
C LYS A 6 -11.83 -5.55 -16.73
N LYS A 7 -11.80 -4.23 -16.96
CA LYS A 7 -11.14 -3.25 -16.12
C LYS A 7 -12.09 -2.07 -15.93
N GLU A 8 -12.27 -1.67 -14.67
CA GLU A 8 -13.18 -0.59 -14.30
C GLU A 8 -12.50 0.32 -13.28
N LEU A 9 -12.62 1.63 -13.43
CA LEU A 9 -12.15 2.62 -12.46
C LEU A 9 -13.28 2.85 -11.45
N LEU A 10 -13.08 2.41 -10.20
CA LEU A 10 -14.05 2.57 -9.12
C LEU A 10 -13.95 3.93 -8.43
N ALA A 11 -12.73 4.44 -8.29
CA ALA A 11 -12.42 5.74 -7.72
C ALA A 11 -11.03 6.17 -8.22
N PRO A 12 -10.58 7.40 -8.01
CA PRO A 12 -9.23 7.82 -8.36
C PRO A 12 -8.18 6.80 -7.86
N ASN A 13 -7.38 6.26 -8.80
CA ASN A 13 -6.33 5.27 -8.56
C ASN A 13 -6.81 3.91 -8.03
N ILE A 14 -8.13 3.62 -8.00
CA ILE A 14 -8.68 2.33 -7.58
C ILE A 14 -9.33 1.64 -8.78
N TYR A 15 -8.80 0.48 -9.14
CA TYR A 15 -9.24 -0.31 -10.29
C TYR A 15 -9.78 -1.66 -9.86
N LEU A 16 -10.93 -2.02 -10.42
CA LEU A 16 -11.45 -3.38 -10.41
C LEU A 16 -11.02 -4.08 -11.70
N MET A 17 -10.52 -5.28 -11.59
CA MET A 17 -10.13 -6.10 -12.74
C MET A 17 -10.69 -7.51 -12.61
N ASN A 18 -11.38 -7.98 -13.67
CA ASN A 18 -11.72 -9.39 -13.81
C ASN A 18 -10.63 -10.08 -14.66
N ILE A 19 -10.06 -11.12 -14.09
CA ILE A 19 -8.95 -11.86 -14.68
C ILE A 19 -9.43 -13.25 -15.04
N GLU A 20 -9.29 -13.64 -16.30
CA GLU A 20 -9.60 -14.98 -16.77
C GLU A 20 -8.63 -15.99 -16.17
N ALA A 21 -9.12 -16.75 -15.19
CA ALA A 21 -8.36 -17.73 -14.42
C ALA A 21 -9.24 -18.92 -14.00
N PRO A 22 -9.71 -19.77 -14.92
CA PRO A 22 -10.73 -20.78 -14.65
C PRO A 22 -10.36 -21.77 -13.54
N ARG A 23 -9.08 -22.13 -13.41
CA ARG A 23 -8.61 -23.02 -12.33
C ARG A 23 -8.70 -22.35 -10.97
N VAL A 24 -8.31 -21.07 -10.88
CA VAL A 24 -8.39 -20.29 -9.65
C VAL A 24 -9.83 -20.04 -9.28
N ALA A 25 -10.67 -19.62 -10.23
CA ALA A 25 -12.08 -19.33 -10.01
C ALA A 25 -12.84 -20.52 -9.43
N ARG A 26 -12.61 -21.74 -9.95
CA ARG A 26 -13.24 -22.97 -9.44
C ARG A 26 -12.82 -23.36 -8.02
N SER A 27 -11.63 -22.98 -7.59
CA SER A 27 -11.11 -23.30 -6.25
C SER A 27 -11.18 -22.12 -5.28
N ALA A 28 -11.60 -20.95 -5.75
CA ALA A 28 -11.66 -19.74 -4.95
C ALA A 28 -12.68 -19.87 -3.80
N ARG A 29 -12.32 -19.32 -2.65
CA ARG A 29 -13.17 -19.23 -1.46
C ARG A 29 -13.02 -17.84 -0.84
N PRO A 30 -14.03 -17.36 -0.12
CA PRO A 30 -13.94 -16.08 0.62
C PRO A 30 -12.70 -16.02 1.52
N GLY A 31 -12.03 -14.87 1.53
CA GLY A 31 -10.83 -14.64 2.33
C GLY A 31 -9.51 -15.10 1.70
N GLN A 32 -9.54 -15.69 0.51
CA GLN A 32 -8.32 -16.05 -0.22
C GLN A 32 -7.73 -14.87 -1.00
N PHE A 33 -6.46 -14.99 -1.36
CA PHE A 33 -5.73 -14.03 -2.16
C PHE A 33 -4.98 -14.72 -3.31
N VAL A 34 -4.63 -13.95 -4.30
CA VAL A 34 -3.72 -14.35 -5.39
C VAL A 34 -2.44 -13.54 -5.31
N ILE A 35 -1.33 -14.11 -5.77
CA ILE A 35 -0.09 -13.36 -5.97
C ILE A 35 -0.05 -12.93 -7.42
N VAL A 36 -0.10 -11.62 -7.64
CA VAL A 36 0.02 -11.02 -8.97
C VAL A 36 1.47 -10.60 -9.22
N ARG A 37 1.93 -10.84 -10.44
CA ARG A 37 3.24 -10.42 -10.93
C ARG A 37 3.09 -9.98 -12.38
N LEU A 38 3.62 -8.82 -12.74
CA LEU A 38 3.48 -8.26 -14.09
C LEU A 38 4.32 -9.02 -15.11
N ASP A 39 5.56 -9.36 -14.75
CA ASP A 39 6.51 -10.09 -15.57
C ASP A 39 7.43 -10.97 -14.71
N GLU A 40 8.41 -11.62 -15.33
CA GLU A 40 9.32 -12.55 -14.64
C GLU A 40 10.22 -11.86 -13.59
N HIS A 41 10.44 -10.56 -13.73
CA HIS A 41 11.24 -9.74 -12.81
C HIS A 41 10.40 -8.84 -11.92
N GLY A 42 9.09 -8.75 -12.18
CA GLY A 42 8.14 -7.92 -11.45
C GLY A 42 7.95 -8.34 -9.99
N GLU A 43 7.60 -7.38 -9.17
CA GLU A 43 7.26 -7.59 -7.76
C GLU A 43 6.06 -8.55 -7.63
N ARG A 44 6.08 -9.35 -6.57
CA ARG A 44 5.00 -10.29 -6.23
C ARG A 44 4.06 -9.62 -5.24
N VAL A 45 2.90 -9.20 -5.72
CA VAL A 45 1.92 -8.47 -4.92
C VAL A 45 0.77 -9.40 -4.53
N PRO A 46 0.53 -9.64 -3.23
CA PRO A 46 -0.65 -10.37 -2.77
C PRO A 46 -1.88 -9.47 -2.87
N LEU A 47 -2.89 -9.94 -3.60
CA LEU A 47 -4.16 -9.23 -3.76
C LEU A 47 -5.32 -10.14 -3.37
N THR A 48 -6.20 -9.67 -2.50
CA THR A 48 -7.39 -10.39 -2.08
C THR A 48 -8.32 -10.63 -3.27
N ILE A 49 -8.87 -11.83 -3.38
CA ILE A 49 -9.94 -12.14 -4.33
C ILE A 49 -11.21 -11.48 -3.78
N SER A 50 -11.67 -10.44 -4.48
CA SER A 50 -12.87 -9.67 -4.10
C SER A 50 -14.15 -10.36 -4.53
N ASP A 51 -14.10 -11.10 -5.66
CA ASP A 51 -15.21 -11.86 -6.22
C ASP A 51 -14.68 -12.93 -7.18
N TYR A 52 -15.52 -13.91 -7.52
CA TYR A 52 -15.17 -14.93 -8.51
C TYR A 52 -16.41 -15.57 -9.14
N ASP A 53 -16.27 -16.01 -10.37
CA ASP A 53 -17.28 -16.77 -11.08
C ASP A 53 -16.66 -18.08 -11.60
N ALA A 54 -17.06 -19.19 -11.01
CA ALA A 54 -16.54 -20.51 -11.36
C ALA A 54 -17.02 -21.01 -12.74
N GLU A 55 -18.19 -20.56 -13.20
CA GLU A 55 -18.80 -20.95 -14.48
C GLU A 55 -18.16 -20.17 -15.62
N GLN A 56 -18.05 -18.85 -15.46
CA GLN A 56 -17.41 -17.98 -16.45
C GLN A 56 -15.87 -18.01 -16.37
N GLY A 57 -15.31 -18.53 -15.26
CA GLY A 57 -13.90 -18.77 -15.12
C GLY A 57 -13.05 -17.52 -14.87
N TRP A 58 -13.58 -16.53 -14.18
CA TRP A 58 -12.79 -15.34 -13.80
C TRP A 58 -12.75 -15.09 -12.29
N VAL A 59 -11.73 -14.39 -11.85
CA VAL A 59 -11.59 -13.84 -10.49
C VAL A 59 -11.49 -12.32 -10.57
N THR A 60 -12.06 -11.66 -9.59
CA THR A 60 -12.00 -10.20 -9.44
C THR A 60 -10.97 -9.81 -8.40
N ILE A 61 -10.12 -8.88 -8.74
CA ILE A 61 -9.25 -8.19 -7.79
C ILE A 61 -9.54 -6.69 -7.84
N VAL A 62 -9.38 -6.03 -6.70
CA VAL A 62 -9.41 -4.57 -6.60
C VAL A 62 -8.02 -4.11 -6.19
N THR A 63 -7.46 -3.21 -6.96
CA THR A 63 -6.12 -2.67 -6.72
C THR A 63 -6.18 -1.16 -6.59
N GLN A 64 -5.37 -0.64 -5.69
CA GLN A 64 -5.06 0.78 -5.65
C GLN A 64 -3.60 0.97 -6.06
N THR A 65 -3.35 1.87 -6.99
CA THR A 65 -1.98 2.26 -7.33
C THR A 65 -1.45 3.14 -6.21
N VAL A 66 -0.69 2.54 -5.30
CA VAL A 66 -0.02 3.23 -4.20
C VAL A 66 1.50 3.11 -4.39
N GLY A 67 2.18 4.23 -4.31
CA GLY A 67 3.64 4.26 -4.26
C GLY A 67 4.37 4.29 -5.60
N SER A 68 3.75 3.94 -6.74
CA SER A 68 4.40 4.02 -8.05
C SER A 68 4.58 5.45 -8.56
N GLU A 69 3.76 6.39 -8.11
CA GLU A 69 3.86 7.79 -8.53
C GLU A 69 5.20 8.43 -8.12
N PHE A 70 5.71 8.08 -6.94
CA PHE A 70 6.97 8.66 -6.45
C PHE A 70 8.22 8.06 -7.11
N VAL A 71 8.18 6.80 -7.52
CA VAL A 71 9.34 6.10 -8.10
C VAL A 71 9.62 6.55 -9.53
N HIS A 72 8.62 7.06 -10.22
CA HIS A 72 8.72 7.53 -11.61
C HIS A 72 8.80 9.05 -11.75
N GLU A 73 8.64 9.81 -10.65
CA GLU A 73 8.79 11.25 -10.67
C GLU A 73 10.24 11.67 -10.41
N GLU A 74 10.69 12.68 -11.14
CA GLU A 74 12.00 13.29 -10.91
C GLU A 74 12.07 13.90 -9.50
N PRO A 75 13.14 13.69 -8.72
CA PRO A 75 13.28 14.20 -7.36
C PRO A 75 13.02 15.70 -7.23
N GLU A 76 13.32 16.48 -8.26
CA GLU A 76 13.09 17.93 -8.32
C GLU A 76 11.59 18.28 -8.27
N ALA A 77 10.74 17.51 -8.94
CA ALA A 77 9.29 17.69 -8.90
C ALA A 77 8.72 17.35 -7.51
N LEU A 78 9.26 16.33 -6.86
CA LEU A 78 8.86 15.91 -5.51
C LEU A 78 9.25 16.93 -4.43
N ARG A 79 10.39 17.65 -4.58
CA ARG A 79 10.83 18.69 -3.65
C ARG A 79 9.87 19.87 -3.55
N ARG A 80 9.04 20.09 -4.57
CA ARG A 80 8.04 21.16 -4.60
C ARG A 80 6.70 20.78 -3.95
N ARG A 81 6.55 19.52 -3.53
CA ARG A 81 5.33 18.99 -2.93
C ARG A 81 5.51 18.80 -1.43
N ARG A 82 4.43 18.99 -0.68
CA ARG A 82 4.33 18.49 0.71
C ARG A 82 3.84 17.05 0.64
N ILE A 83 4.66 16.15 1.12
CA ILE A 83 4.37 14.71 1.12
C ILE A 83 4.10 14.30 2.56
N LEU A 84 2.94 13.69 2.80
CA LEU A 84 2.53 13.17 4.09
C LEU A 84 2.20 11.67 3.95
N PHE A 85 2.89 10.85 4.71
CA PHE A 85 2.52 9.44 4.89
C PHE A 85 1.71 9.24 6.15
N VAL A 86 0.70 8.39 6.08
CA VAL A 86 -0.08 7.96 7.26
C VAL A 86 0.06 6.45 7.37
N ALA A 87 0.54 5.98 8.50
CA ALA A 87 0.82 4.57 8.74
C ALA A 87 0.26 4.14 10.10
N GLY A 88 -0.40 2.98 10.14
CA GLY A 88 -0.95 2.41 11.36
C GLY A 88 -0.35 1.04 11.69
N GLY A 89 0.12 0.84 12.90
CA GLY A 89 0.65 -0.44 13.38
C GLY A 89 1.71 -1.02 12.44
N VAL A 90 1.49 -2.25 11.96
CA VAL A 90 2.39 -2.96 11.03
C VAL A 90 2.57 -2.23 9.70
N GLY A 91 1.61 -1.39 9.29
CA GLY A 91 1.70 -0.56 8.08
C GLY A 91 2.83 0.46 8.11
N THR A 92 3.44 0.72 9.25
CA THR A 92 4.67 1.54 9.36
C THR A 92 5.86 0.89 8.66
N ALA A 93 5.91 -0.45 8.62
CA ALA A 93 7.02 -1.18 8.00
C ALA A 93 7.15 -0.95 6.49
N PRO A 94 6.10 -1.05 5.65
CA PRO A 94 6.19 -0.74 4.23
C PRO A 94 6.32 0.75 3.90
N VAL A 95 5.96 1.65 4.82
CA VAL A 95 6.12 3.10 4.63
C VAL A 95 7.57 3.54 4.85
N TYR A 96 8.27 2.93 5.80
CA TYR A 96 9.64 3.32 6.12
C TYR A 96 10.61 3.34 4.92
N PRO A 97 10.70 2.31 4.07
CA PRO A 97 11.61 2.33 2.93
C PRO A 97 11.27 3.42 1.90
N GLN A 98 10.01 3.81 1.78
CA GLN A 98 9.59 4.88 0.87
C GLN A 98 10.06 6.24 1.38
N VAL A 99 9.85 6.53 2.66
CA VAL A 99 10.32 7.77 3.30
C VAL A 99 11.85 7.84 3.27
N LYS A 100 12.54 6.73 3.54
CA LYS A 100 14.00 6.64 3.43
C LYS A 100 14.48 6.94 2.00
N TRP A 101 13.87 6.34 1.00
CA TRP A 101 14.19 6.56 -0.41
C TRP A 101 14.05 8.02 -0.83
N LEU A 102 12.99 8.70 -0.39
CA LEU A 102 12.78 10.13 -0.60
C LEU A 102 13.88 10.96 0.08
N SER A 103 14.17 10.66 1.35
CA SER A 103 15.18 11.36 2.14
C SER A 103 16.57 11.27 1.52
N GLU A 104 16.97 10.11 1.01
CA GLU A 104 18.25 9.89 0.30
C GLU A 104 18.36 10.76 -0.98
N ARG A 105 17.22 11.21 -1.52
CA ARG A 105 17.14 12.10 -2.69
C ARG A 105 16.89 13.57 -2.34
N GLY A 106 17.02 13.90 -1.05
CA GLY A 106 16.85 15.27 -0.55
C GLY A 106 15.39 15.73 -0.51
N VAL A 107 14.43 14.79 -0.55
CA VAL A 107 13.01 15.07 -0.38
C VAL A 107 12.59 14.69 1.03
N LYS A 108 12.04 15.64 1.80
CA LYS A 108 11.54 15.37 3.14
C LYS A 108 10.03 15.16 3.09
N ALA A 109 9.61 14.03 3.62
CA ALA A 109 8.19 13.71 3.80
C ALA A 109 7.88 13.67 5.30
N ASP A 110 6.70 14.17 5.66
CA ASP A 110 6.18 14.07 7.02
C ASP A 110 5.46 12.74 7.20
N VAL A 111 5.40 12.25 8.43
CA VAL A 111 4.78 10.93 8.71
C VAL A 111 3.91 11.01 9.95
N ILE A 112 2.68 10.51 9.84
CA ILE A 112 1.83 10.22 10.99
C ILE A 112 1.90 8.71 11.26
N ILE A 113 2.25 8.33 12.49
CA ILE A 113 2.27 6.94 12.92
C ILE A 113 1.18 6.74 13.97
N GLY A 114 0.18 5.93 13.64
CA GLY A 114 -0.90 5.51 14.53
C GLY A 114 -0.65 4.15 15.15
N ALA A 115 -1.04 3.95 16.41
CA ALA A 115 -1.00 2.65 17.09
C ALA A 115 -2.05 2.56 18.21
N LYS A 116 -2.36 1.36 18.68
CA LYS A 116 -3.26 1.16 19.81
C LYS A 116 -2.70 1.78 21.10
N ASN A 117 -1.41 1.62 21.31
CA ASN A 117 -0.68 2.11 22.48
C ASN A 117 0.80 2.28 22.14
N LYS A 118 1.57 2.85 23.06
CA LYS A 118 3.02 3.07 22.91
C LYS A 118 3.82 1.80 22.66
N ASP A 119 3.38 0.65 23.21
CA ASP A 119 4.13 -0.62 23.13
C ASP A 119 3.98 -1.28 21.74
N THR A 120 2.99 -0.84 20.95
CA THR A 120 2.76 -1.30 19.57
C THR A 120 3.30 -0.34 18.51
N LEU A 121 3.96 0.75 18.92
CA LEU A 121 4.68 1.63 18.02
C LEU A 121 5.96 0.95 17.52
N ILE A 122 6.14 0.88 16.21
CA ILE A 122 7.31 0.29 15.59
C ILE A 122 8.05 1.29 14.70
N LEU A 123 9.37 1.13 14.59
CA LEU A 123 10.24 1.91 13.68
C LEU A 123 10.23 3.43 13.89
N THR A 124 9.71 3.94 14.99
CA THR A 124 9.59 5.39 15.26
C THR A 124 10.93 6.11 15.19
N ASP A 125 11.99 5.58 15.81
CA ASP A 125 13.31 6.21 15.80
C ASP A 125 13.95 6.17 14.41
N LYS A 126 13.78 5.05 13.69
CA LYS A 126 14.24 4.96 12.31
C LYS A 126 13.49 5.94 11.40
N MET A 127 12.19 6.11 11.62
CA MET A 127 11.37 7.05 10.84
C MET A 127 11.81 8.49 11.13
N ARG A 128 12.04 8.86 12.39
CA ARG A 128 12.54 10.18 12.77
C ARG A 128 13.88 10.53 12.13
N ALA A 129 14.75 9.54 11.90
CA ALA A 129 16.04 9.77 11.27
C ALA A 129 15.94 10.15 9.78
N VAL A 130 14.85 9.81 9.10
CA VAL A 130 14.71 9.99 7.64
C VAL A 130 13.56 10.94 7.24
N ALA A 131 12.51 11.03 8.04
CA ALA A 131 11.36 11.90 7.78
C ALA A 131 11.68 13.39 7.97
N GLY A 132 10.77 14.26 7.54
CA GLY A 132 10.73 15.68 7.90
C GLY A 132 10.28 15.80 9.36
N GLU A 133 8.99 15.59 9.60
CA GLU A 133 8.41 15.51 10.93
C GLU A 133 7.71 14.17 11.13
N VAL A 134 7.69 13.68 12.37
CA VAL A 134 6.99 12.45 12.76
C VAL A 134 5.99 12.76 13.85
N PHE A 135 4.73 12.61 13.53
CA PHE A 135 3.61 12.74 14.46
C PHE A 135 3.18 11.35 14.93
N ILE A 136 2.94 11.21 16.22
CA ILE A 136 2.49 9.95 16.82
C ILE A 136 1.10 10.16 17.38
N ALA A 137 0.21 9.19 17.15
CA ALA A 137 -1.10 9.10 17.75
C ALA A 137 -1.32 7.70 18.34
N THR A 138 -1.91 7.62 19.52
CA THR A 138 -2.29 6.34 20.13
C THR A 138 -3.73 6.37 20.60
N ASP A 139 -4.45 5.25 20.41
CA ASP A 139 -5.87 5.17 20.76
C ASP A 139 -6.10 5.36 22.28
N ASP A 140 -5.15 4.92 23.10
CA ASP A 140 -5.20 5.04 24.57
C ASP A 140 -4.53 6.31 25.12
N GLY A 141 -3.96 7.16 24.26
CA GLY A 141 -3.25 8.37 24.67
C GLY A 141 -1.91 8.12 25.38
N SER A 142 -1.36 6.90 25.34
CA SER A 142 -0.11 6.56 26.02
C SER A 142 1.14 7.16 25.36
N ALA A 143 1.03 7.65 24.11
CA ALA A 143 2.06 8.41 23.41
C ALA A 143 1.46 9.32 22.34
N GLY A 144 2.00 10.55 22.24
CA GLY A 144 1.59 11.53 21.23
C GLY A 144 0.15 12.03 21.41
N PHE A 145 -0.55 12.16 20.28
CA PHE A 145 -1.96 12.57 20.30
C PHE A 145 -2.86 11.41 20.73
N HIS A 146 -3.90 11.72 21.47
CA HIS A 146 -4.90 10.75 21.93
C HIS A 146 -6.04 10.63 20.91
N GLY A 147 -6.35 9.40 20.53
CA GLY A 147 -7.44 9.05 19.62
C GLY A 147 -7.02 8.98 18.14
N MET A 148 -7.92 8.41 17.34
CA MET A 148 -7.92 8.44 15.88
C MET A 148 -9.00 9.37 15.39
#